data_a3bef657f9fd735aa313da5ab1c38f5f
#
_entry.id   a3bef657f9fd735aa313da5ab1c38f5f
#
_cell.length_a   1.000
_cell.length_b   1.000
_cell.length_c   1.000
_cell.angle_alpha   90.00
_cell.angle_beta   90.00
_cell.angle_gamma   90.00
#
_symmetry.space_group_name_H-M   'P 1'
#
loop_
_entity.id
_entity.type
_entity.pdbx_description
1 polymer ?
#
loop_
_entity_poly.entity_id
_entity_poly.type
_entity_poly.pdbx_seq_one_letter_code
_entity_poly.pdbx_strand_id
1 'polypeptide(L)'
;MIENYTALDLETTGLNPKYDKIIEAGAVKVRNGEIIDRFQQLIRPGIALPEKITGLTGITQEELLEAKGSETVIPQLLDFLEDDVILGHSVMFDYSFLKKAAVNQNLWRPEQSHLGLDTLRLSRIYLPELPSRRLADLCLHYGIRHQAHRALGDAESTVQLYSVLRKEFCENALGEAASKQTREEREKTFAPFPLIYKIKRESPIRPQQKQKLYSLLEQHKIIPDYDVEKLTRNEASRIIDRIYFTYGR
;
A
#
# COMPACT_ATOMS: atom_id res chain seq x y z
N MET A 1 -23.25 11.68 1.27
CA MET A 1 -22.15 10.86 1.86
C MET A 1 -21.65 9.91 0.78
N ILE A 2 -20.37 9.54 0.82
CA ILE A 2 -19.79 8.69 -0.22
C ILE A 2 -20.10 7.24 0.05
N GLU A 3 -20.75 6.60 -0.91
CA GLU A 3 -21.12 5.18 -0.90
C GLU A 3 -20.41 4.40 -2.00
N ASN A 4 -19.68 5.14 -2.86
CA ASN A 4 -18.90 4.60 -3.98
C ASN A 4 -17.42 4.94 -3.75
N TYR A 5 -16.60 3.93 -3.52
CA TYR A 5 -15.16 4.05 -3.28
C TYR A 5 -14.48 2.69 -3.51
N THR A 6 -13.17 2.69 -3.58
CA THR A 6 -12.38 1.46 -3.57
C THR A 6 -11.44 1.46 -2.36
N ALA A 7 -11.54 0.45 -1.51
CA ALA A 7 -10.59 0.24 -0.43
C ALA A 7 -9.30 -0.37 -0.99
N LEU A 8 -8.16 0.11 -0.51
CA LEU A 8 -6.83 -0.33 -0.91
C LEU A 8 -5.99 -0.61 0.32
N ASP A 9 -5.29 -1.74 0.28
CA ASP A 9 -4.24 -2.09 1.22
C ASP A 9 -3.09 -2.78 0.48
N LEU A 10 -1.86 -2.52 0.88
CA LEU A 10 -0.64 -3.03 0.26
C LEU A 10 0.29 -3.64 1.29
N GLU A 11 0.73 -4.87 1.05
CA GLU A 11 1.89 -5.42 1.75
C GLU A 11 3.18 -5.02 1.03
N THR A 12 4.22 -4.72 1.81
CA THR A 12 5.46 -4.15 1.30
C THR A 12 6.69 -4.77 1.97
N THR A 13 7.85 -4.66 1.32
CA THR A 13 9.13 -5.14 1.91
C THR A 13 9.63 -4.28 3.07
N GLY A 14 8.96 -3.16 3.37
CA GLY A 14 9.30 -2.24 4.45
C GLY A 14 8.46 -0.97 4.40
N LEU A 15 8.82 0.04 5.18
CA LEU A 15 7.95 1.21 5.43
C LEU A 15 8.24 2.43 4.53
N ASN A 16 9.29 2.39 3.73
CA ASN A 16 9.73 3.56 2.98
C ASN A 16 9.53 3.38 1.48
N PRO A 17 8.55 4.05 0.84
CA PRO A 17 8.26 3.88 -0.58
C PRO A 17 9.43 4.25 -1.49
N LYS A 18 10.44 4.98 -1.00
CA LYS A 18 11.65 5.28 -1.76
C LYS A 18 12.54 4.05 -1.95
N TYR A 19 12.53 3.11 -1.02
CA TYR A 19 13.46 1.98 -0.99
C TYR A 19 12.77 0.64 -1.07
N ASP A 20 11.57 0.56 -0.53
CA ASP A 20 10.82 -0.68 -0.39
C ASP A 20 9.89 -0.91 -1.58
N LYS A 21 9.39 -2.13 -1.70
CA LYS A 21 8.60 -2.60 -2.82
C LYS A 21 7.27 -3.15 -2.35
N ILE A 22 6.27 -3.06 -3.21
CA ILE A 22 4.99 -3.74 -3.01
C ILE A 22 5.20 -5.23 -3.26
N ILE A 23 4.66 -6.08 -2.38
CA ILE A 23 4.68 -7.54 -2.49
C ILE A 23 3.30 -8.18 -2.58
N GLU A 24 2.26 -7.50 -2.10
CA GLU A 24 0.87 -7.88 -2.33
C GLU A 24 0.03 -6.62 -2.50
N ALA A 25 -0.98 -6.67 -3.36
CA ALA A 25 -2.00 -5.65 -3.49
C ALA A 25 -3.38 -6.27 -3.28
N GLY A 26 -4.15 -5.68 -2.37
CA GLY A 26 -5.54 -6.01 -2.12
C GLY A 26 -6.42 -4.77 -2.29
N ALA A 27 -7.50 -4.91 -3.06
CA ALA A 27 -8.47 -3.84 -3.20
C ALA A 27 -9.90 -4.37 -3.27
N VAL A 28 -10.83 -3.57 -2.74
CA VAL A 28 -12.26 -3.93 -2.64
C VAL A 28 -13.08 -2.78 -3.18
N LYS A 29 -13.80 -3.03 -4.27
CA LYS A 29 -14.69 -2.05 -4.89
C LYS A 29 -16.05 -2.05 -4.22
N VAL A 30 -16.47 -0.89 -3.75
CA VAL A 30 -17.76 -0.67 -3.07
C VAL A 30 -18.62 0.27 -3.90
N ARG A 31 -19.89 -0.12 -4.10
CA ARG A 31 -20.90 0.68 -4.77
C ARG A 31 -22.20 0.60 -3.97
N ASN A 32 -22.79 1.76 -3.68
CA ASN A 32 -23.99 1.88 -2.85
C ASN A 32 -23.86 1.19 -1.49
N GLY A 33 -22.64 1.23 -0.91
CA GLY A 33 -22.33 0.60 0.38
C GLY A 33 -22.12 -0.92 0.32
N GLU A 34 -22.24 -1.55 -0.84
CA GLU A 34 -22.05 -2.99 -1.03
C GLU A 34 -20.74 -3.31 -1.77
N ILE A 35 -20.07 -4.39 -1.37
CA ILE A 35 -18.88 -4.89 -2.05
C ILE A 35 -19.33 -5.57 -3.35
N ILE A 36 -18.86 -5.03 -4.48
CA ILE A 36 -19.22 -5.55 -5.81
C ILE A 36 -18.05 -6.28 -6.50
N ASP A 37 -16.80 -5.99 -6.13
CA ASP A 37 -15.64 -6.61 -6.76
C ASP A 37 -14.41 -6.61 -5.83
N ARG A 38 -13.45 -7.48 -6.14
CA ARG A 38 -12.21 -7.68 -5.37
C ARG A 38 -11.02 -7.85 -6.28
N PHE A 39 -9.90 -7.30 -5.86
CA PHE A 39 -8.61 -7.47 -6.50
C PHE A 39 -7.60 -8.02 -5.48
N GLN A 40 -6.89 -9.08 -5.83
CA GLN A 40 -5.78 -9.59 -5.02
C GLN A 40 -4.69 -10.14 -5.93
N GLN A 41 -3.47 -9.66 -5.77
CA GLN A 41 -2.31 -10.17 -6.50
C GLN A 41 -1.05 -10.09 -5.64
N LEU A 42 -0.28 -11.17 -5.60
CA LEU A 42 1.11 -11.13 -5.18
C LEU A 42 1.97 -10.46 -6.26
N ILE A 43 3.01 -9.76 -5.83
CA ILE A 43 3.89 -8.98 -6.72
C ILE A 43 5.34 -9.33 -6.42
N ARG A 44 6.05 -9.84 -7.43
CA ARG A 44 7.48 -10.09 -7.32
C ARG A 44 8.25 -8.75 -7.19
N PRO A 45 8.95 -8.51 -6.05
CA PRO A 45 9.56 -7.22 -5.78
C PRO A 45 10.90 -7.01 -6.51
N GLY A 46 11.52 -8.09 -7.04
CA GLY A 46 12.87 -8.05 -7.62
C GLY A 46 13.98 -7.75 -6.61
N ILE A 47 13.72 -7.99 -5.34
CA ILE A 47 14.68 -7.95 -4.22
C ILE A 47 14.31 -9.05 -3.23
N ALA A 48 15.29 -9.53 -2.46
CA ALA A 48 15.05 -10.51 -1.42
C ALA A 48 14.05 -9.99 -0.37
N LEU A 49 13.13 -10.85 0.05
CA LEU A 49 12.15 -10.56 1.08
C LEU A 49 12.82 -10.60 2.46
N PRO A 50 12.72 -9.52 3.27
CA PRO A 50 13.23 -9.56 4.64
C PRO A 50 12.46 -10.58 5.50
N GLU A 51 13.15 -11.42 6.27
CA GLU A 51 12.53 -12.40 7.16
C GLU A 51 11.46 -11.83 8.09
N LYS A 52 11.68 -10.60 8.58
CA LYS A 52 10.70 -9.89 9.40
C LYS A 52 9.37 -9.70 8.67
N ILE A 53 9.40 -9.47 7.36
CA ILE A 53 8.18 -9.27 6.55
C ILE A 53 7.48 -10.61 6.35
N THR A 54 8.23 -11.70 6.08
CA THR A 54 7.67 -13.06 6.06
C THR A 54 6.99 -13.40 7.38
N GLY A 55 7.65 -13.10 8.51
CA GLY A 55 7.06 -13.34 9.85
C GLY A 55 5.80 -12.50 10.13
N LEU A 56 5.65 -11.34 9.49
CA LEU A 56 4.50 -10.47 9.65
C LEU A 56 3.33 -10.87 8.74
N THR A 57 3.61 -11.07 7.44
CA THR A 57 2.58 -11.26 6.40
C THR A 57 2.29 -12.72 6.10
N GLY A 58 3.19 -13.63 6.49
CA GLY A 58 3.18 -15.04 6.08
C GLY A 58 3.55 -15.26 4.61
N ILE A 59 3.80 -14.19 3.84
CA ILE A 59 4.23 -14.30 2.44
C ILE A 59 5.67 -14.79 2.41
N THR A 60 5.95 -15.79 1.56
CA THR A 60 7.28 -16.38 1.43
C THR A 60 8.04 -15.88 0.20
N GLN A 61 9.36 -16.04 0.20
CA GLN A 61 10.19 -15.71 -0.96
C GLN A 61 9.81 -16.57 -2.17
N GLU A 62 9.50 -17.86 -1.95
CA GLU A 62 9.09 -18.82 -2.97
C GLU A 62 7.81 -18.37 -3.68
N GLU A 63 6.77 -17.97 -2.93
CA GLU A 63 5.52 -17.44 -3.50
C GLU A 63 5.78 -16.20 -4.36
N LEU A 64 6.68 -15.31 -3.91
CA LEU A 64 7.01 -14.09 -4.66
C LEU A 64 7.83 -14.37 -5.93
N LEU A 65 8.63 -15.43 -5.97
CA LEU A 65 9.35 -15.82 -7.19
C LEU A 65 8.39 -16.27 -8.31
N GLU A 66 7.29 -16.94 -7.94
CA GLU A 66 6.24 -17.37 -8.87
C GLU A 66 5.26 -16.24 -9.25
N ALA A 67 5.27 -15.14 -8.47
CA ALA A 67 4.35 -14.03 -8.69
C ALA A 67 4.70 -13.21 -9.94
N LYS A 68 3.69 -12.51 -10.47
CA LYS A 68 3.88 -11.55 -11.58
C LYS A 68 4.71 -10.36 -11.11
N GLY A 69 5.45 -9.74 -12.02
CA GLY A 69 6.18 -8.51 -11.73
C GLY A 69 5.26 -7.29 -11.60
N SER A 70 5.77 -6.24 -10.97
CA SER A 70 5.02 -5.00 -10.77
C SER A 70 4.57 -4.35 -12.09
N GLU A 71 5.31 -4.57 -13.19
CA GLU A 71 4.97 -4.09 -14.54
C GLU A 71 3.68 -4.69 -15.10
N THR A 72 3.25 -5.83 -14.57
CA THR A 72 1.98 -6.48 -14.95
C THR A 72 0.86 -6.10 -13.98
N VAL A 73 1.15 -6.08 -12.68
CA VAL A 73 0.11 -5.93 -11.64
C VAL A 73 -0.28 -4.48 -11.42
N ILE A 74 0.67 -3.53 -11.46
CA ILE A 74 0.35 -2.11 -11.20
C ILE A 74 -0.62 -1.52 -12.24
N PRO A 75 -0.48 -1.78 -13.57
CA PRO A 75 -1.50 -1.36 -14.53
C PRO A 75 -2.90 -1.91 -14.20
N GLN A 76 -3.00 -3.21 -13.87
CA GLN A 76 -4.27 -3.86 -13.53
C GLN A 76 -4.89 -3.27 -12.25
N LEU A 77 -4.06 -2.95 -11.25
CA LEU A 77 -4.54 -2.30 -10.03
C LEU A 77 -5.03 -0.87 -10.31
N LEU A 78 -4.33 -0.11 -11.15
CA LEU A 78 -4.78 1.24 -11.55
C LEU A 78 -6.09 1.18 -12.33
N ASP A 79 -6.24 0.22 -13.25
CA ASP A 79 -7.48 -0.01 -13.99
C ASP A 79 -8.63 -0.43 -13.05
N PHE A 80 -8.33 -1.21 -12.00
CA PHE A 80 -9.32 -1.57 -10.98
C PHE A 80 -9.72 -0.37 -10.11
N LEU A 81 -8.79 0.49 -9.75
CA LEU A 81 -9.05 1.69 -8.94
C LEU A 81 -9.83 2.76 -9.71
N GLU A 82 -9.62 2.88 -11.02
CA GLU A 82 -10.21 3.95 -11.85
C GLU A 82 -9.95 5.34 -11.22
N ASP A 83 -10.97 6.22 -11.21
CA ASP A 83 -10.95 7.53 -10.55
C ASP A 83 -11.70 7.51 -9.20
N ASP A 84 -11.82 6.35 -8.59
CA ASP A 84 -12.51 6.17 -7.32
C ASP A 84 -11.83 6.95 -6.17
N VAL A 85 -12.62 7.28 -5.18
CA VAL A 85 -12.09 7.66 -3.87
C VAL A 85 -11.42 6.44 -3.24
N ILE A 86 -10.17 6.59 -2.80
CA ILE A 86 -9.41 5.50 -2.20
C ILE A 86 -9.63 5.49 -0.68
N LEU A 87 -10.22 4.43 -0.15
CA LEU A 87 -10.33 4.20 1.28
C LEU A 87 -9.12 3.39 1.76
N GLY A 88 -8.53 3.77 2.90
CA GLY A 88 -7.45 3.00 3.52
C GLY A 88 -7.41 3.17 5.04
N HIS A 89 -6.60 2.37 5.70
CA HIS A 89 -6.23 2.54 7.10
C HIS A 89 -4.79 3.07 7.16
N SER A 90 -4.62 4.40 7.22
CA SER A 90 -3.39 5.13 6.88
C SER A 90 -3.17 5.23 5.36
N VAL A 91 -4.22 5.61 4.63
CA VAL A 91 -4.29 5.60 3.16
C VAL A 91 -3.09 6.23 2.45
N MET A 92 -2.41 7.19 3.07
CA MET A 92 -1.21 7.82 2.50
C MET A 92 -0.03 6.86 2.37
N PHE A 93 0.05 5.83 3.22
CA PHE A 93 1.07 4.80 3.12
C PHE A 93 0.92 4.05 1.80
N ASP A 94 -0.23 3.43 1.57
CA ASP A 94 -0.52 2.64 0.36
C ASP A 94 -0.45 3.48 -0.90
N TYR A 95 -1.07 4.66 -0.86
CA TYR A 95 -1.04 5.60 -1.96
C TYR A 95 0.38 6.03 -2.35
N SER A 96 1.28 6.21 -1.39
CA SER A 96 2.67 6.60 -1.66
C SER A 96 3.45 5.51 -2.41
N PHE A 97 3.23 4.25 -2.06
CA PHE A 97 3.83 3.09 -2.74
C PHE A 97 3.25 2.91 -4.14
N LEU A 98 1.92 2.94 -4.26
CA LEU A 98 1.23 2.84 -5.54
C LEU A 98 1.68 3.93 -6.51
N LYS A 99 1.64 5.20 -6.06
CA LYS A 99 2.07 6.34 -6.87
C LYS A 99 3.51 6.24 -7.31
N LYS A 100 4.41 5.81 -6.41
CA LYS A 100 5.81 5.56 -6.75
C LYS A 100 5.95 4.53 -7.85
N ALA A 101 5.28 3.39 -7.71
CA ALA A 101 5.32 2.32 -8.70
C ALA A 101 4.80 2.80 -10.05
N ALA A 102 3.65 3.49 -10.08
CA ALA A 102 3.05 4.03 -11.29
C ALA A 102 3.92 5.09 -11.98
N VAL A 103 4.52 6.02 -11.21
CA VAL A 103 5.43 7.04 -11.74
C VAL A 103 6.69 6.41 -12.36
N ASN A 104 7.26 5.39 -11.73
CA ASN A 104 8.43 4.69 -12.26
C ASN A 104 8.14 3.95 -13.57
N GLN A 105 6.90 3.50 -13.76
CA GLN A 105 6.44 2.80 -14.97
C GLN A 105 5.83 3.72 -16.05
N ASN A 106 5.86 5.05 -15.87
CA ASN A 106 5.20 6.04 -16.75
C ASN A 106 3.67 5.87 -16.87
N LEU A 107 3.03 5.31 -15.87
CA LEU A 107 1.58 5.10 -15.85
C LEU A 107 0.84 6.28 -15.19
N TRP A 108 1.56 7.13 -14.45
CA TRP A 108 0.98 8.25 -13.73
C TRP A 108 0.87 9.48 -14.62
N ARG A 109 -0.35 10.02 -14.75
CA ARG A 109 -0.60 11.29 -15.45
C ARG A 109 -0.51 12.45 -14.45
N PRO A 110 0.16 13.57 -14.79
CA PRO A 110 0.32 14.72 -13.87
C PRO A 110 -1.00 15.29 -13.33
N GLU A 111 -2.04 15.31 -14.17
CA GLU A 111 -3.39 15.78 -13.85
C GLU A 111 -4.21 14.78 -13.03
N GLN A 112 -3.76 13.53 -12.90
CA GLN A 112 -4.44 12.52 -12.13
C GLN A 112 -4.29 12.81 -10.64
N SER A 113 -5.40 13.13 -10.00
CA SER A 113 -5.49 13.35 -8.57
C SER A 113 -6.50 12.38 -7.97
N HIS A 114 -6.12 11.73 -6.88
CA HIS A 114 -7.05 10.88 -6.15
C HIS A 114 -7.49 11.58 -4.86
N LEU A 115 -8.70 11.30 -4.47
CA LEU A 115 -9.23 11.64 -3.16
C LEU A 115 -9.14 10.42 -2.26
N GLY A 116 -8.92 10.62 -0.98
CA GLY A 116 -8.80 9.56 0.00
C GLY A 116 -9.75 9.69 1.16
N LEU A 117 -10.08 8.55 1.73
CA LEU A 117 -10.73 8.38 3.03
C LEU A 117 -9.77 7.59 3.93
N ASP A 118 -9.67 7.94 5.20
CA ASP A 118 -8.70 7.34 6.12
C ASP A 118 -9.34 6.95 7.45
N THR A 119 -9.53 5.65 7.67
CA THR A 119 -10.12 5.14 8.90
C THR A 119 -9.24 5.35 10.12
N LEU A 120 -7.90 5.39 9.98
CA LEU A 120 -6.99 5.73 11.08
C LEU A 120 -7.19 7.18 11.52
N ARG A 121 -7.32 8.12 10.56
CA ARG A 121 -7.61 9.52 10.86
C ARG A 121 -8.95 9.66 11.59
N LEU A 122 -10.00 9.00 11.12
CA LEU A 122 -11.32 9.01 11.77
C LEU A 122 -11.26 8.43 13.17
N SER A 123 -10.59 7.30 13.36
CA SER A 123 -10.42 6.66 14.67
C SER A 123 -9.65 7.53 15.66
N ARG A 124 -8.68 8.30 15.21
CA ARG A 124 -7.95 9.27 16.07
C ARG A 124 -8.84 10.41 16.55
N ILE A 125 -9.82 10.82 15.76
CA ILE A 125 -10.74 11.90 16.09
C ILE A 125 -11.84 11.42 17.05
N TYR A 126 -12.44 10.27 16.75
CA TYR A 126 -13.66 9.83 17.41
C TYR A 126 -13.45 8.80 18.54
N LEU A 127 -12.28 8.18 18.60
CA LEU A 127 -11.90 7.15 19.59
C LEU A 127 -10.61 7.52 20.32
N PRO A 128 -10.46 8.77 20.84
CA PRO A 128 -9.21 9.22 21.47
C PRO A 128 -8.86 8.43 22.73
N GLU A 129 -9.83 7.78 23.37
CA GLU A 129 -9.69 7.02 24.61
C GLU A 129 -9.08 5.61 24.39
N LEU A 130 -9.16 5.06 23.18
CA LEU A 130 -8.61 3.74 22.92
C LEU A 130 -7.07 3.75 23.02
N PRO A 131 -6.45 2.70 23.58
CA PRO A 131 -4.99 2.62 23.71
C PRO A 131 -4.27 2.44 22.37
N SER A 132 -4.97 1.88 21.38
CA SER A 132 -4.44 1.63 20.04
C SER A 132 -5.50 1.89 18.97
N ARG A 133 -5.05 2.36 17.80
CA ARG A 133 -5.88 2.56 16.59
C ARG A 133 -5.32 1.77 15.42
N ARG A 134 -4.58 0.68 15.67
CA ARG A 134 -4.21 -0.25 14.60
C ARG A 134 -5.46 -0.98 14.10
N LEU A 135 -5.48 -1.32 12.83
CA LEU A 135 -6.64 -1.96 12.19
C LEU A 135 -7.10 -3.19 12.98
N ALA A 136 -6.18 -4.08 13.34
CA ALA A 136 -6.49 -5.28 14.12
C ALA A 136 -7.15 -4.97 15.49
N ASP A 137 -6.66 -3.95 16.20
CA ASP A 137 -7.20 -3.58 17.51
C ASP A 137 -8.59 -2.96 17.39
N LEU A 138 -8.83 -2.16 16.34
CA LEU A 138 -10.14 -1.60 16.03
C LEU A 138 -11.12 -2.68 15.56
N CYS A 139 -10.68 -3.63 14.76
CA CYS A 139 -11.50 -4.78 14.37
C CYS A 139 -11.91 -5.60 15.58
N LEU A 140 -10.99 -5.85 16.52
CA LEU A 140 -11.30 -6.52 17.78
C LEU A 140 -12.33 -5.73 18.60
N HIS A 141 -12.15 -4.41 18.72
CA HIS A 141 -13.06 -3.52 19.46
C HIS A 141 -14.50 -3.56 18.91
N TYR A 142 -14.63 -3.61 17.58
CA TYR A 142 -15.95 -3.63 16.91
C TYR A 142 -16.47 -5.02 16.57
N GLY A 143 -15.77 -6.09 16.96
CA GLY A 143 -16.17 -7.47 16.63
C GLY A 143 -16.12 -7.77 15.12
N ILE A 144 -15.27 -7.04 14.36
CA ILE A 144 -15.05 -7.27 12.94
C ILE A 144 -14.11 -8.47 12.79
N ARG A 145 -14.51 -9.47 12.01
CA ARG A 145 -13.64 -10.61 11.68
C ARG A 145 -12.48 -10.12 10.81
N HIS A 146 -11.27 -10.32 11.30
CA HIS A 146 -10.07 -9.80 10.67
C HIS A 146 -8.99 -10.89 10.54
N GLN A 147 -8.41 -11.01 9.35
CA GLN A 147 -7.23 -11.82 9.09
C GLN A 147 -6.09 -10.86 8.74
N ALA A 148 -5.32 -10.51 9.76
CA ALA A 148 -4.27 -9.50 9.65
C ALA A 148 -3.18 -9.89 8.64
N HIS A 149 -2.62 -8.84 8.02
CA HIS A 149 -1.44 -8.93 7.16
C HIS A 149 -1.61 -9.76 5.87
N ARG A 150 -2.82 -9.70 5.30
CA ARG A 150 -3.11 -10.10 3.93
C ARG A 150 -3.90 -8.95 3.29
N ALA A 151 -3.34 -8.35 2.29
CA ALA A 151 -3.81 -7.09 1.72
C ALA A 151 -5.32 -7.07 1.40
N LEU A 152 -5.89 -8.14 0.84
CA LEU A 152 -7.33 -8.20 0.59
C LEU A 152 -8.15 -8.24 1.90
N GLY A 153 -7.71 -9.03 2.89
CA GLY A 153 -8.39 -9.12 4.19
C GLY A 153 -8.37 -7.80 4.96
N ASP A 154 -7.26 -7.06 4.88
CA ASP A 154 -7.10 -5.76 5.51
C ASP A 154 -7.96 -4.70 4.79
N ALA A 155 -8.05 -4.73 3.45
CA ALA A 155 -8.96 -3.88 2.69
C ALA A 155 -10.45 -4.16 3.03
N GLU A 156 -10.88 -5.43 3.11
CA GLU A 156 -12.25 -5.81 3.51
C GLU A 156 -12.58 -5.35 4.93
N SER A 157 -11.65 -5.54 5.86
CA SER A 157 -11.80 -5.09 7.25
C SER A 157 -11.89 -3.57 7.34
N THR A 158 -11.14 -2.85 6.50
CA THR A 158 -11.18 -1.39 6.40
C THR A 158 -12.54 -0.89 5.89
N VAL A 159 -13.16 -1.59 4.92
CA VAL A 159 -14.55 -1.30 4.47
C VAL A 159 -15.54 -1.44 5.63
N GLN A 160 -15.47 -2.54 6.37
CA GLN A 160 -16.37 -2.79 7.51
C GLN A 160 -16.14 -1.74 8.61
N LEU A 161 -14.90 -1.44 8.95
CA LEU A 161 -14.55 -0.42 9.95
C LEU A 161 -15.08 0.95 9.52
N TYR A 162 -14.90 1.36 8.26
CA TYR A 162 -15.42 2.62 7.76
C TYR A 162 -16.94 2.71 7.89
N SER A 163 -17.65 1.63 7.55
CA SER A 163 -19.12 1.55 7.68
C SER A 163 -19.58 1.73 9.13
N VAL A 164 -18.92 1.07 10.09
CA VAL A 164 -19.23 1.19 11.52
C VAL A 164 -18.94 2.60 12.02
N LEU A 165 -17.75 3.15 11.75
CA LEU A 165 -17.39 4.51 12.17
C LEU A 165 -18.35 5.56 11.60
N ARG A 166 -18.74 5.41 10.33
CA ARG A 166 -19.71 6.31 9.68
C ARG A 166 -21.06 6.27 10.38
N LYS A 167 -21.58 5.07 10.60
CA LYS A 167 -22.87 4.87 11.28
C LYS A 167 -22.85 5.44 12.70
N GLU A 168 -21.82 5.14 13.45
CA GLU A 168 -21.69 5.54 14.86
C GLU A 168 -21.51 7.04 15.02
N PHE A 169 -20.54 7.63 14.35
CA PHE A 169 -20.12 9.01 14.61
C PHE A 169 -20.70 10.02 13.63
N CYS A 170 -20.89 9.68 12.36
CA CYS A 170 -21.44 10.62 11.39
C CYS A 170 -22.98 10.64 11.44
N GLU A 171 -23.62 9.48 11.39
CA GLU A 171 -25.07 9.38 11.30
C GLU A 171 -25.74 9.52 12.69
N ASN A 172 -25.31 8.73 13.66
CA ASN A 172 -25.93 8.66 14.99
C ASN A 172 -25.35 9.66 16.01
N ALA A 173 -24.23 10.33 15.66
CA ALA A 173 -23.56 11.30 16.52
C ALA A 173 -23.21 10.76 17.94
N LEU A 174 -22.86 9.49 18.05
CA LEU A 174 -22.48 8.86 19.31
C LEU A 174 -21.05 9.28 19.72
N GLY A 175 -20.81 9.23 21.04
CA GLY A 175 -19.52 9.62 21.62
C GLY A 175 -19.35 11.13 21.81
N GLU A 176 -18.42 11.50 22.70
CA GLU A 176 -18.23 12.89 23.10
C GLU A 176 -17.79 13.81 21.95
N ALA A 177 -16.87 13.34 21.11
CA ALA A 177 -16.37 14.13 20.00
C ALA A 177 -17.44 14.38 18.93
N ALA A 178 -18.27 13.40 18.61
CA ALA A 178 -19.33 13.52 17.61
C ALA A 178 -20.53 14.32 18.11
N SER A 179 -20.92 14.15 19.39
CA SER A 179 -22.05 14.87 20.00
C SER A 179 -21.82 16.38 20.12
N LYS A 180 -20.56 16.83 20.20
CA LYS A 180 -20.17 18.25 20.22
C LYS A 180 -20.13 18.89 18.83
N GLN A 181 -20.21 18.11 17.76
CA GLN A 181 -20.16 18.57 16.37
C GLN A 181 -21.56 18.70 15.77
N THR A 182 -21.76 19.71 14.94
CA THR A 182 -22.94 19.78 14.07
C THR A 182 -22.91 18.66 13.03
N ARG A 183 -24.04 18.38 12.41
CA ARG A 183 -24.12 17.40 11.33
C ARG A 183 -23.17 17.75 10.17
N GLU A 184 -23.11 19.03 9.80
CA GLU A 184 -22.25 19.50 8.72
C GLU A 184 -20.77 19.30 9.04
N GLU A 185 -20.32 19.56 10.27
CA GLU A 185 -18.94 19.32 10.72
C GLU A 185 -18.56 17.83 10.67
N ARG A 186 -19.47 16.95 11.07
CA ARG A 186 -19.26 15.50 10.97
C ARG A 186 -19.17 15.06 9.51
N GLU A 187 -20.09 15.49 8.65
CA GLU A 187 -20.06 15.20 7.21
C GLU A 187 -18.76 15.69 6.57
N LYS A 188 -18.25 16.87 6.96
CA LYS A 188 -16.97 17.39 6.51
C LYS A 188 -15.78 16.55 7.00
N THR A 189 -15.84 16.02 8.22
CA THR A 189 -14.80 15.14 8.77
C THR A 189 -14.72 13.81 8.00
N PHE A 190 -15.86 13.29 7.57
CA PHE A 190 -15.98 12.08 6.73
C PHE A 190 -15.89 12.35 5.23
N ALA A 191 -15.69 13.60 4.82
CA ALA A 191 -15.48 13.91 3.40
C ALA A 191 -14.09 13.48 2.93
N PRO A 192 -13.96 13.06 1.68
CA PRO A 192 -12.66 12.76 1.08
C PRO A 192 -11.75 13.97 1.03
N PHE A 193 -10.47 13.72 1.09
CA PHE A 193 -9.43 14.75 0.99
C PHE A 193 -8.41 14.40 -0.11
N PRO A 194 -7.73 15.40 -0.70
CA PRO A 194 -6.74 15.16 -1.75
C PRO A 194 -5.56 14.33 -1.23
N LEU A 195 -5.21 13.26 -1.96
CA LEU A 195 -4.00 12.46 -1.70
C LEU A 195 -2.81 13.10 -2.43
N ILE A 196 -1.97 13.80 -1.69
CA ILE A 196 -0.83 14.53 -2.25
C ILE A 196 0.48 13.85 -1.84
N TYR A 197 1.12 13.18 -2.79
CA TYR A 197 2.47 12.63 -2.62
C TYR A 197 3.35 13.06 -3.80
N LYS A 198 4.41 13.84 -3.50
CA LYS A 198 5.34 14.35 -4.52
C LYS A 198 6.49 13.36 -4.70
N ILE A 199 6.58 12.76 -5.86
CA ILE A 199 7.67 11.87 -6.21
C ILE A 199 8.16 12.13 -7.62
N LYS A 200 9.46 11.92 -7.84
CA LYS A 200 10.08 11.97 -9.17
C LYS A 200 10.37 10.55 -9.62
N ARG A 201 10.25 10.33 -10.93
CA ARG A 201 10.67 9.08 -11.56
C ARG A 201 12.14 8.82 -11.28
N GLU A 202 12.47 7.59 -10.94
CA GLU A 202 13.85 7.17 -10.79
C GLU A 202 14.48 6.95 -12.16
N SER A 203 15.76 7.30 -12.25
CA SER A 203 16.53 7.04 -13.47
C SER A 203 16.81 5.54 -13.59
N PRO A 204 16.80 4.96 -14.80
CA PRO A 204 17.20 3.58 -15.01
C PRO A 204 18.69 3.38 -14.64
N ILE A 205 19.07 2.13 -14.44
CA ILE A 205 20.44 1.72 -14.17
C ILE A 205 21.39 2.30 -15.23
N ARG A 206 22.54 2.79 -14.80
CA ARG A 206 23.59 3.30 -15.71
C ARG A 206 24.38 2.15 -16.34
N PRO A 207 24.89 2.29 -17.59
CA PRO A 207 25.72 1.26 -18.23
C PRO A 207 26.88 0.79 -17.36
N GLN A 208 27.57 1.73 -16.68
CA GLN A 208 28.68 1.42 -15.77
C GLN A 208 28.26 0.61 -14.55
N GLN A 209 27.08 0.93 -13.95
CA GLN A 209 26.54 0.15 -12.84
C GLN A 209 26.12 -1.26 -13.28
N LYS A 210 25.55 -1.36 -14.48
CA LYS A 210 25.15 -2.62 -15.07
C LYS A 210 26.37 -3.55 -15.28
N GLN A 211 27.41 -3.04 -15.92
CA GLN A 211 28.66 -3.76 -16.13
C GLN A 211 29.30 -4.19 -14.80
N LYS A 212 29.33 -3.27 -13.82
CA LYS A 212 29.86 -3.56 -12.49
C LYS A 212 29.05 -4.65 -11.77
N LEU A 213 27.72 -4.57 -11.86
CA LEU A 213 26.85 -5.55 -11.23
C LEU A 213 27.01 -6.94 -11.86
N TYR A 214 27.04 -7.05 -13.19
CA TYR A 214 27.31 -8.34 -13.85
C TYR A 214 28.67 -8.94 -13.45
N SER A 215 29.72 -8.12 -13.41
CA SER A 215 31.05 -8.58 -12.95
C SER A 215 31.01 -9.12 -11.52
N LEU A 216 30.30 -8.46 -10.60
CA LEU A 216 30.18 -8.92 -9.21
C LEU A 216 29.33 -10.19 -9.08
N LEU A 217 28.24 -10.29 -9.83
CA LEU A 217 27.41 -11.50 -9.86
C LEU A 217 28.21 -12.71 -10.34
N GLU A 218 28.99 -12.56 -11.40
CA GLU A 218 29.87 -13.60 -11.93
C GLU A 218 31.01 -13.95 -10.95
N GLN A 219 31.73 -12.95 -10.44
CA GLN A 219 32.82 -13.13 -9.48
C GLN A 219 32.42 -13.92 -8.25
N HIS A 220 31.24 -13.64 -7.70
CA HIS A 220 30.74 -14.26 -6.47
C HIS A 220 29.76 -15.39 -6.72
N LYS A 221 29.55 -15.79 -7.99
CA LYS A 221 28.62 -16.86 -8.41
C LYS A 221 27.20 -16.67 -7.87
N ILE A 222 26.74 -15.40 -7.87
CA ILE A 222 25.41 -15.03 -7.41
C ILE A 222 24.43 -15.15 -8.57
N ILE A 223 23.37 -15.93 -8.40
CA ILE A 223 22.25 -15.99 -9.33
C ILE A 223 21.21 -14.95 -8.85
N PRO A 224 21.00 -13.84 -9.62
CA PRO A 224 20.04 -12.83 -9.18
C PRO A 224 18.61 -13.32 -9.34
N ASP A 225 17.75 -12.97 -8.38
CA ASP A 225 16.32 -13.16 -8.40
C ASP A 225 15.57 -11.96 -9.02
N TYR A 226 16.30 -11.05 -9.64
CA TYR A 226 15.85 -9.81 -10.29
C TYR A 226 16.42 -9.64 -11.69
N ASP A 227 15.72 -8.86 -12.53
CA ASP A 227 16.17 -8.49 -13.86
C ASP A 227 17.10 -7.24 -13.78
N VAL A 228 18.39 -7.43 -14.02
CA VAL A 228 19.39 -6.35 -14.00
C VAL A 228 19.03 -5.21 -14.94
N GLU A 229 18.42 -5.52 -16.09
CA GLU A 229 18.06 -4.52 -17.12
C GLU A 229 16.94 -3.58 -16.67
N LYS A 230 16.09 -4.03 -15.74
CA LYS A 230 14.94 -3.27 -15.21
C LYS A 230 15.24 -2.48 -13.94
N LEU A 231 16.43 -2.62 -13.38
CA LEU A 231 16.81 -1.91 -12.17
C LEU A 231 16.86 -0.40 -12.37
N THR A 232 16.47 0.33 -11.34
CA THR A 232 16.76 1.76 -11.25
C THR A 232 18.21 1.98 -10.79
N ARG A 233 18.72 3.19 -11.03
CA ARG A 233 20.05 3.59 -10.58
C ARG A 233 20.27 3.39 -9.08
N ASN A 234 19.25 3.69 -8.28
CA ASN A 234 19.33 3.58 -6.83
C ASN A 234 19.31 2.12 -6.36
N GLU A 235 18.52 1.27 -7.01
CA GLU A 235 18.50 -0.17 -6.74
C GLU A 235 19.84 -0.82 -7.06
N ALA A 236 20.38 -0.54 -8.24
CA ALA A 236 21.70 -1.05 -8.64
C ALA A 236 22.79 -0.65 -7.65
N SER A 237 22.81 0.60 -7.19
CA SER A 237 23.79 1.03 -6.18
C SER A 237 23.65 0.23 -4.89
N ARG A 238 22.42 0.07 -4.37
CA ARG A 238 22.20 -0.69 -3.12
C ARG A 238 22.56 -2.18 -3.23
N ILE A 239 22.29 -2.79 -4.39
CA ILE A 239 22.67 -4.18 -4.64
C ILE A 239 24.18 -4.31 -4.68
N ILE A 240 24.89 -3.42 -5.40
CA ILE A 240 26.34 -3.39 -5.44
C ILE A 240 26.94 -3.23 -4.03
N ASP A 241 26.42 -2.28 -3.24
CA ASP A 241 26.87 -2.05 -1.86
C ASP A 241 26.62 -3.27 -0.97
N ARG A 242 25.49 -3.95 -1.12
CA ARG A 242 25.17 -5.19 -0.40
C ARG A 242 26.14 -6.32 -0.76
N ILE A 243 26.44 -6.52 -2.05
CA ILE A 243 27.41 -7.53 -2.49
C ILE A 243 28.78 -7.25 -1.87
N TYR A 244 29.24 -6.01 -1.89
CA TYR A 244 30.49 -5.63 -1.24
C TYR A 244 30.49 -5.86 0.26
N PHE A 245 29.38 -5.58 0.92
CA PHE A 245 29.25 -5.82 2.37
C PHE A 245 29.31 -7.30 2.72
N THR A 246 28.68 -8.15 1.89
CA THR A 246 28.56 -9.58 2.16
C THR A 246 29.80 -10.38 1.74
N TYR A 247 30.39 -10.05 0.61
CA TYR A 247 31.45 -10.85 -0.03
C TYR A 247 32.79 -10.14 -0.12
N GLY A 248 32.88 -8.88 0.26
CA GLY A 248 34.07 -8.06 0.06
C GLY A 248 34.12 -7.38 -1.31
N ARG A 249 35.18 -6.61 -1.53
CA ARG A 249 35.44 -5.92 -2.82
C ARG A 249 36.18 -6.78 -3.79
#